data_db2074bd6885fdd9481bb813fa576a01
#
_entry.id   db2074bd6885fdd9481bb813fa576a01
#
_cell.length_a   1.000
_cell.length_b   1.000
_cell.length_c   1.000
_cell.angle_alpha   90.00
_cell.angle_beta   90.00
_cell.angle_gamma   90.00
#
_symmetry.space_group_name_H-M   'P 1'
#
loop_
_entity.id
_entity.type
_entity.pdbx_description
1 polymer ?
#
loop_
_entity_poly.entity_id
_entity_poly.type
_entity_poly.pdbx_seq_one_letter_code
_entity_poly.pdbx_strand_id
1 'polypeptide(L)'
;AKRLGVANGYVARNRRAWWSVGLSSPAPILTTYMARRPPAFVRNAVDARHINIAHGIYPRETMSDSDLDALAAYLRVNVSTTSGRTYAGGLTKFEPREMERLVVPDLPLLRDKGRHDSRSAAAMVGV
;
A
#
# COMPACT_ATOMS: atom_id res chain seq x y z
N ALA A 1 -14.56 29.79 -6.24
CA ALA A 1 -15.41 28.59 -6.13
C ALA A 1 -16.87 28.95 -5.89
N LYS A 2 -17.22 29.77 -4.90
CA LYS A 2 -18.61 30.24 -4.67
C LYS A 2 -19.21 30.98 -5.88
N ARG A 3 -18.42 31.86 -6.53
CA ARG A 3 -18.82 32.61 -7.75
C ARG A 3 -19.18 31.69 -8.93
N LEU A 4 -18.58 30.51 -9.02
CA LEU A 4 -18.79 29.56 -10.11
C LEU A 4 -19.85 28.49 -9.78
N GLY A 5 -20.57 28.62 -8.66
CA GLY A 5 -21.60 27.67 -8.24
C GLY A 5 -21.11 26.25 -7.92
N VAL A 6 -19.80 26.02 -7.88
CA VAL A 6 -19.21 24.68 -7.65
C VAL A 6 -19.65 24.10 -6.30
N ALA A 7 -19.88 24.94 -5.30
CA ALA A 7 -20.36 24.52 -4.00
C ALA A 7 -21.81 23.96 -4.02
N ASN A 8 -22.58 24.23 -5.08
CA ASN A 8 -23.98 23.84 -5.22
C ASN A 8 -24.16 22.49 -5.93
N GLY A 9 -23.11 21.91 -6.46
CA GLY A 9 -23.13 20.60 -7.11
C GLY A 9 -23.49 19.48 -6.13
N TYR A 10 -24.08 18.38 -6.65
CA TYR A 10 -24.49 17.22 -5.85
C TYR A 10 -23.37 16.71 -4.92
N VAL A 11 -22.17 16.51 -5.46
CA VAL A 11 -21.01 16.01 -4.70
C VAL A 11 -20.61 16.97 -3.58
N ALA A 12 -20.63 18.28 -3.85
CA ALA A 12 -20.24 19.29 -2.87
C ALA A 12 -21.25 19.38 -1.71
N ARG A 13 -22.55 19.26 -1.99
CA ARG A 13 -23.62 19.30 -0.99
C ARG A 13 -23.65 18.08 -0.06
N ASN A 14 -23.17 16.92 -0.54
CA ASN A 14 -23.11 15.69 0.24
C ASN A 14 -21.79 15.51 1.00
N ARG A 15 -20.94 16.54 1.08
CA ARG A 15 -19.70 16.55 1.87
C ARG A 15 -19.87 17.37 3.14
N ARG A 16 -19.10 17.06 4.18
CA ARG A 16 -19.04 17.86 5.42
C ARG A 16 -18.74 19.35 5.13
N ALA A 17 -17.91 19.61 4.15
CA ALA A 17 -17.69 20.94 3.56
C ALA A 17 -17.46 20.75 2.07
N TRP A 18 -17.88 21.71 1.22
CA TRP A 18 -17.83 21.59 -0.24
C TRP A 18 -16.43 21.30 -0.81
N TRP A 19 -15.40 21.69 -0.08
CA TRP A 19 -13.97 21.42 -0.42
C TRP A 19 -13.41 20.18 0.26
N SER A 20 -14.13 19.59 1.21
CA SER A 20 -13.63 18.46 1.98
C SER A 20 -13.53 17.20 1.12
N VAL A 21 -12.39 16.58 1.13
CA VAL A 21 -12.17 15.25 0.56
C VAL A 21 -12.03 14.29 1.74
N GLY A 22 -12.86 13.25 1.77
CA GLY A 22 -12.77 12.20 2.79
C GLY A 22 -11.50 11.37 2.55
N LEU A 23 -10.38 11.81 3.09
CA LEU A 23 -9.14 11.06 3.05
C LEU A 23 -9.05 10.14 4.26
N SER A 24 -8.68 8.89 4.03
CA SER A 24 -8.32 7.96 5.09
C SER A 24 -7.10 8.47 5.87
N SER A 25 -6.93 7.97 7.10
CA SER A 25 -5.68 8.18 7.83
C SER A 25 -4.49 7.68 7.00
N PRO A 26 -3.28 8.22 7.22
CA PRO A 26 -2.08 7.70 6.57
C PRO A 26 -1.91 6.20 6.82
N ALA A 27 -1.69 5.43 5.77
CA ALA A 27 -1.39 4.02 5.89
C ALA A 27 0.11 3.83 6.07
N PRO A 28 0.57 2.92 6.94
CA PRO A 28 2.00 2.67 7.15
C PRO A 28 2.70 2.08 5.92
N ILE A 29 1.96 1.40 5.04
CA ILE A 29 2.46 0.90 3.76
C ILE A 29 1.47 1.30 2.67
N LEU A 30 1.99 1.82 1.56
CA LEU A 30 1.23 2.15 0.36
C LEU A 30 1.55 1.15 -0.75
N THR A 31 0.55 0.81 -1.56
CA THR A 31 0.74 -0.07 -2.70
C THR A 31 0.04 0.46 -3.94
N THR A 32 0.65 0.26 -5.11
CA THR A 32 -0.01 0.52 -6.39
C THR A 32 -1.04 -0.57 -6.65
N TYR A 33 -2.22 -0.20 -7.16
CA TYR A 33 -3.29 -1.16 -7.38
C TYR A 33 -3.49 -1.58 -8.84
N MET A 34 -2.85 -0.89 -9.77
CA MET A 34 -2.99 -1.16 -11.21
C MET A 34 -1.65 -0.95 -11.92
N ALA A 35 -1.12 -2.01 -12.55
CA ALA A 35 0.12 -1.94 -13.32
C ALA A 35 0.25 -3.14 -14.28
N ARG A 36 1.21 -3.05 -15.23
CA ARG A 36 1.67 -4.18 -16.06
C ARG A 36 2.85 -4.93 -15.43
N ARG A 37 3.20 -4.59 -14.21
CA ARG A 37 4.28 -5.18 -13.41
C ARG A 37 3.74 -5.52 -12.03
N PRO A 38 4.43 -6.30 -11.21
CA PRO A 38 4.03 -6.54 -9.83
C PRO A 38 3.77 -5.23 -9.07
N PRO A 39 2.82 -5.20 -8.13
CA PRO A 39 2.52 -4.00 -7.36
C PRO A 39 3.75 -3.57 -6.55
N ALA A 40 3.98 -2.27 -6.47
CA ALA A 40 4.97 -1.72 -5.56
C ALA A 40 4.39 -1.66 -4.15
N PHE A 41 5.17 -2.05 -3.16
CA PHE A 41 4.85 -1.87 -1.74
C PHE A 41 5.87 -0.92 -1.13
N VAL A 42 5.42 0.23 -0.66
CA VAL A 42 6.28 1.33 -0.21
C VAL A 42 5.98 1.66 1.24
N ARG A 43 7.01 1.66 2.08
CA ARG A 43 6.92 2.14 3.46
C ARG A 43 6.58 3.63 3.45
N ASN A 44 5.53 4.02 4.15
CA ASN A 44 5.11 5.41 4.26
C ASN A 44 5.70 6.05 5.53
N ALA A 45 6.93 6.48 5.44
CA ALA A 45 7.65 7.07 6.58
C ALA A 45 7.32 8.56 6.81
N VAL A 46 6.53 9.17 5.93
CA VAL A 46 6.20 10.61 5.96
C VAL A 46 4.71 10.89 6.16
N ASP A 47 3.95 9.88 6.54
CA ASP A 47 2.50 9.97 6.75
C ASP A 47 1.73 10.55 5.55
N ALA A 48 2.21 10.25 4.34
CA ALA A 48 1.56 10.66 3.11
C ALA A 48 0.14 10.05 3.02
N ARG A 49 -0.82 10.87 2.60
CA ARG A 49 -2.19 10.40 2.34
C ARG A 49 -2.31 9.97 0.89
N HIS A 50 -3.02 8.89 0.67
CA HIS A 50 -3.28 8.36 -0.66
C HIS A 50 -4.72 8.65 -1.09
N ILE A 51 -4.92 8.61 -2.39
CA ILE A 51 -6.23 8.70 -3.06
C ILE A 51 -6.44 7.42 -3.87
N ASN A 52 -7.39 7.40 -4.78
CA ASN A 52 -7.83 6.25 -5.56
C ASN A 52 -6.78 5.60 -6.48
N ILE A 53 -5.56 6.11 -6.56
CA ILE A 53 -4.47 5.54 -7.37
C ILE A 53 -3.58 4.56 -6.59
N ALA A 54 -3.80 4.45 -5.29
CA ALA A 54 -3.06 3.56 -4.41
C ALA A 54 -4.00 2.96 -3.36
N HIS A 55 -3.62 1.82 -2.80
CA HIS A 55 -4.23 1.27 -1.60
C HIS A 55 -3.32 1.50 -0.39
N GLY A 56 -3.94 1.70 0.78
CA GLY A 56 -3.26 1.69 2.05
C GLY A 56 -3.37 0.31 2.70
N ILE A 57 -2.26 -0.21 3.21
CA ILE A 57 -2.23 -1.42 4.01
C ILE A 57 -2.15 -1.01 5.47
N TYR A 58 -3.12 -1.47 6.24
CA TYR A 58 -3.29 -1.20 7.66
C TYR A 58 -3.19 -2.52 8.43
N PRO A 59 -2.06 -2.84 9.05
CA PRO A 59 -1.95 -4.03 9.90
C PRO A 59 -3.00 -4.02 11.01
N ARG A 60 -3.54 -5.17 11.34
CA ARG A 60 -4.51 -5.33 12.43
C ARG A 60 -3.82 -5.37 13.80
N GLU A 61 -2.55 -5.74 13.82
CA GLU A 61 -1.71 -5.79 15.01
C GLU A 61 -0.74 -4.62 15.03
N THR A 62 -0.32 -4.20 16.20
CA THR A 62 0.70 -3.18 16.36
C THR A 62 2.04 -3.71 15.86
N MET A 63 2.64 -3.02 14.90
CA MET A 63 3.92 -3.35 14.30
C MET A 63 4.91 -2.22 14.55
N SER A 64 6.16 -2.59 14.86
CA SER A 64 7.26 -1.63 14.89
C SER A 64 7.64 -1.17 13.48
N ASP A 65 8.41 -0.10 13.36
CA ASP A 65 8.91 0.36 12.06
C ASP A 65 9.71 -0.72 11.33
N SER A 66 10.53 -1.47 12.05
CA SER A 66 11.28 -2.59 11.48
C SER A 66 10.38 -3.74 10.99
N ASP A 67 9.27 -4.01 11.68
CA ASP A 67 8.29 -5.01 11.24
C ASP A 67 7.58 -4.56 9.97
N LEU A 68 7.22 -3.28 9.89
CA LEU A 68 6.59 -2.68 8.71
C LEU A 68 7.53 -2.67 7.50
N ASP A 69 8.82 -2.39 7.72
CA ASP A 69 9.84 -2.46 6.67
C ASP A 69 10.03 -3.90 6.17
N ALA A 70 10.08 -4.87 7.09
CA ALA A 70 10.16 -6.30 6.76
C ALA A 70 8.91 -6.78 5.99
N LEU A 71 7.71 -6.34 6.41
CA LEU A 71 6.47 -6.66 5.71
C LEU A 71 6.46 -6.08 4.29
N ALA A 72 6.84 -4.82 4.13
CA ALA A 72 6.92 -4.19 2.82
C ALA A 72 7.94 -4.87 1.90
N ALA A 73 9.08 -5.28 2.45
CA ALA A 73 10.11 -6.04 1.73
C ALA A 73 9.59 -7.41 1.31
N TYR A 74 8.97 -8.14 2.23
CA TYR A 74 8.35 -9.45 1.94
C TYR A 74 7.33 -9.38 0.81
N LEU A 75 6.41 -8.41 0.88
CA LEU A 75 5.37 -8.24 -0.14
C LEU A 75 5.95 -7.91 -1.52
N ARG A 76 7.00 -7.08 -1.59
CA ARG A 76 7.69 -6.75 -2.85
C ARG A 76 8.26 -7.98 -3.55
N VAL A 77 8.76 -8.95 -2.80
CA VAL A 77 9.40 -10.15 -3.35
C VAL A 77 8.38 -11.23 -3.69
N ASN A 78 7.33 -11.37 -2.87
CA ASN A 78 6.44 -12.53 -2.93
C ASN A 78 5.12 -12.27 -3.66
N VAL A 79 4.75 -11.02 -3.95
CA VAL A 79 3.52 -10.70 -4.68
C VAL A 79 3.83 -10.51 -6.16
N SER A 80 3.24 -11.34 -6.99
CA SER A 80 3.38 -11.30 -8.45
C SER A 80 2.11 -10.79 -9.12
N THR A 81 2.17 -10.55 -10.42
CA THR A 81 0.99 -10.16 -11.24
C THR A 81 -0.10 -11.22 -11.24
N THR A 82 0.25 -12.50 -11.02
CA THR A 82 -0.73 -13.60 -10.94
C THR A 82 -1.64 -13.53 -9.71
N SER A 83 -1.26 -12.77 -8.69
CA SER A 83 -2.08 -12.56 -7.49
C SER A 83 -3.21 -11.53 -7.70
N GLY A 84 -3.21 -10.82 -8.82
CA GLY A 84 -4.24 -9.85 -9.18
C GLY A 84 -5.13 -10.31 -10.32
N ARG A 85 -6.09 -9.48 -10.67
CA ARG A 85 -7.01 -9.71 -11.80
C ARG A 85 -6.45 -9.09 -13.06
N THR A 86 -6.22 -9.88 -14.10
CA THR A 86 -5.70 -9.40 -15.38
C THR A 86 -6.84 -8.94 -16.29
N TYR A 87 -6.69 -7.76 -16.86
CA TYR A 87 -7.58 -7.15 -17.85
C TYR A 87 -6.95 -7.20 -19.25
N ALA A 88 -7.74 -6.87 -20.26
CA ALA A 88 -7.27 -6.79 -21.65
C ALA A 88 -6.00 -5.91 -21.75
N GLY A 89 -5.05 -6.32 -22.59
CA GLY A 89 -3.78 -5.63 -22.77
C GLY A 89 -2.74 -5.87 -21.65
N GLY A 90 -2.91 -6.90 -20.82
CA GLY A 90 -1.94 -7.30 -19.81
C GLY A 90 -1.88 -6.38 -18.59
N LEU A 91 -2.92 -5.57 -18.37
CA LEU A 91 -3.03 -4.73 -17.19
C LEU A 91 -3.54 -5.57 -16.02
N THR A 92 -2.78 -5.66 -14.95
CA THR A 92 -3.20 -6.32 -13.72
C THR A 92 -3.71 -5.30 -12.73
N LYS A 93 -4.86 -5.57 -12.15
CA LYS A 93 -5.49 -4.77 -11.12
C LYS A 93 -5.62 -5.59 -9.84
N PHE A 94 -5.27 -4.97 -8.73
CA PHE A 94 -5.41 -5.52 -7.39
C PHE A 94 -6.55 -4.78 -6.70
N GLU A 95 -7.75 -5.35 -6.74
CA GLU A 95 -8.87 -4.82 -5.97
C GLU A 95 -8.63 -5.06 -4.47
N PRO A 96 -9.33 -4.37 -3.56
CA PRO A 96 -9.16 -4.58 -2.12
C PRO A 96 -9.26 -6.04 -1.71
N ARG A 97 -10.17 -6.81 -2.30
CA ARG A 97 -10.35 -8.25 -2.01
C ARG A 97 -9.17 -9.12 -2.44
N GLU A 98 -8.49 -8.80 -3.54
CA GLU A 98 -7.27 -9.48 -3.95
C GLU A 98 -6.12 -9.14 -2.99
N MET A 99 -6.02 -7.87 -2.56
CA MET A 99 -5.03 -7.45 -1.56
C MET A 99 -5.24 -8.13 -0.20
N GLU A 100 -6.48 -8.26 0.26
CA GLU A 100 -6.83 -8.92 1.52
C GLU A 100 -6.51 -10.43 1.53
N ARG A 101 -6.39 -11.05 0.38
CA ARG A 101 -6.06 -12.48 0.22
C ARG A 101 -4.57 -12.76 0.12
N LEU A 102 -3.74 -11.74 0.10
CA LEU A 102 -2.29 -11.94 0.08
C LEU A 102 -1.85 -12.66 1.35
N VAL A 103 -1.18 -13.77 1.17
CA VAL A 103 -0.65 -14.54 2.29
C VAL A 103 0.61 -13.86 2.81
N VAL A 104 0.61 -13.54 4.07
CA VAL A 104 1.76 -12.97 4.78
C VAL A 104 2.17 -13.90 5.93
N PRO A 105 3.46 -14.01 6.23
CA PRO A 105 3.92 -14.74 7.41
C PRO A 105 3.43 -14.05 8.69
N ASP A 106 3.34 -14.80 9.76
CA ASP A 106 3.15 -14.22 11.08
C ASP A 106 4.35 -13.35 11.51
N LEU A 107 4.16 -12.52 12.52
CA LEU A 107 5.20 -11.59 12.97
C LEU A 107 6.51 -12.27 13.38
N PRO A 108 6.53 -13.39 14.14
CA PRO A 108 7.77 -14.08 14.46
C PRO A 108 8.57 -14.52 13.26
N LEU A 109 7.90 -15.11 12.26
CA LEU A 109 8.54 -15.59 11.04
C LEU A 109 9.00 -14.42 10.14
N LEU A 110 8.22 -13.33 10.11
CA LEU A 110 8.59 -12.12 9.39
C LEU A 110 9.87 -11.48 9.94
N ARG A 111 10.00 -11.43 11.27
CA ARG A 111 11.19 -10.93 11.99
C ARG A 111 12.42 -11.78 11.74
N ASP A 112 12.25 -13.09 11.68
CA ASP A 112 13.35 -14.02 11.41
C ASP A 112 13.89 -13.85 9.99
N LYS A 113 13.00 -13.81 9.01
CA LYS A 113 13.37 -13.54 7.59
C LYS A 113 14.06 -12.19 7.43
N GLY A 114 13.58 -11.13 8.07
CA GLY A 114 14.20 -9.80 8.00
C GLY A 114 15.63 -9.78 8.59
N ARG A 115 15.91 -10.60 9.60
CA ARG A 115 17.28 -10.76 10.15
C ARG A 115 18.22 -11.50 9.19
N HIS A 116 17.74 -12.50 8.48
CA HIS A 116 18.53 -13.23 7.49
C HIS A 116 18.92 -12.35 6.31
N ASP A 117 17.96 -11.57 5.77
CA ASP A 117 18.21 -10.64 4.67
C ASP A 117 19.21 -9.54 5.06
N SER A 118 19.09 -8.99 6.27
CA SER A 118 20.01 -7.98 6.80
C SER A 118 21.44 -8.51 6.98
N ARG A 119 21.58 -9.76 7.41
CA ARG A 119 22.88 -10.42 7.54
C ARG A 119 23.53 -10.71 6.18
N SER A 120 22.73 -11.14 5.20
CA SER A 120 23.21 -11.37 3.83
C SER A 120 23.64 -10.08 3.17
N ALA A 121 22.91 -8.99 3.32
CA ALA A 121 23.28 -7.67 2.81
C ALA A 121 24.55 -7.12 3.48
N ALA A 122 24.71 -7.28 4.80
CA ALA A 122 25.91 -6.87 5.52
C ALA A 122 27.15 -7.68 5.11
N ALA A 123 27.00 -8.96 4.79
CA ALA A 123 28.08 -9.81 4.31
C ALA A 123 28.55 -9.45 2.88
N MET A 124 27.71 -8.81 2.06
CA MET A 124 28.07 -8.35 0.73
C MET A 124 28.76 -6.97 0.69
N VAL A 125 28.73 -6.21 1.78
CA VAL A 125 29.34 -4.86 1.88
C VAL A 125 30.71 -4.91 2.59
N GLY A 126 31.13 -6.08 3.06
CA GLY A 126 32.41 -6.29 3.72
C GLY A 126 33.49 -6.76 2.75
N VAL A 127 34.02 -5.85 1.90
CA VAL A 127 35.35 -5.92 1.28
C VAL A 127 35.98 -4.55 1.36
#